data_22397e1f07779cb6456e598e8510fa28
#
_entry.id   22397e1f07779cb6456e598e8510fa28
#
_cell.length_a   1.000
_cell.length_b   1.000
_cell.length_c   1.000
_cell.angle_alpha   90.00
_cell.angle_beta   90.00
_cell.angle_gamma   90.00
#
_symmetry.space_group_name_H-M   'P 1'
#
loop_
_entity.id
_entity.type
_entity.pdbx_description
1 polymer ?
#
loop_
_entity_poly.entity_id
_entity_poly.type
_entity_poly.pdbx_seq_one_letter_code
_entity_poly.pdbx_strand_id
1 'polypeptide(L)'
;MLYDGEKQKEGATDMYLKTLDIHTAYTLEPAKLDLYLLDLSEKFADRERPLVLICPGGAYSYTSDREAEPVALAFSAMGYHAAVLHYSCAPAKFPAALVELAQSVALIRSRTADWHILSDEITVCGFSAGGHLAACLGAYWKSPFLKEAAELPAALMKPDGLLLGYPVITAGGHCHRESIENLLGRKAEDPEMRDIVSVEKHVTGDFPETFLWGTFDDGSVPVQNSLLLVSAMADAGIPCAYHLFAHGAHGLALGDWRTESSRTHATAPEVSVWIPLAGTWLESSRKNGENHGVSHRK
;
A
#
# COMPACT_ATOMS: atom_id res chain seq x y z
N MET A 1 -26.84 -4.34 -7.17
CA MET A 1 -27.79 -3.36 -6.59
C MET A 1 -27.34 -1.97 -6.99
N LEU A 2 -28.24 -1.13 -7.47
CA LEU A 2 -28.06 0.08 -8.27
C LEU A 2 -27.24 1.15 -7.54
N TYR A 3 -26.10 1.52 -8.12
CA TYR A 3 -25.40 2.76 -7.75
C TYR A 3 -26.13 3.92 -8.45
N ASP A 4 -26.63 4.86 -7.65
CA ASP A 4 -27.26 6.10 -8.13
C ASP A 4 -26.28 6.89 -9.00
N GLY A 5 -26.73 7.15 -10.23
CA GLY A 5 -25.98 7.95 -11.19
C GLY A 5 -26.06 9.43 -10.83
N GLU A 6 -25.08 9.93 -10.10
CA GLU A 6 -24.85 11.38 -10.05
C GLU A 6 -24.27 11.85 -11.38
N LYS A 7 -25.05 12.69 -12.09
CA LYS A 7 -24.60 13.40 -13.27
C LYS A 7 -23.40 14.28 -12.90
N GLN A 8 -22.25 14.00 -13.49
CA GLN A 8 -21.12 14.93 -13.50
C GLN A 8 -21.60 16.30 -14.00
N LYS A 9 -21.30 17.36 -13.25
CA LYS A 9 -21.45 18.73 -13.75
C LYS A 9 -20.41 18.95 -14.83
N GLU A 10 -20.86 19.16 -16.05
CA GLU A 10 -20.01 19.67 -17.13
C GLU A 10 -19.38 21.00 -16.69
N GLY A 11 -18.06 21.07 -16.67
CA GLY A 11 -17.30 22.33 -16.64
C GLY A 11 -16.53 22.69 -15.37
N ALA A 12 -16.33 21.79 -14.40
CA ALA A 12 -15.46 22.06 -13.25
C ALA A 12 -14.12 21.30 -13.39
N THR A 13 -13.03 22.05 -13.45
CA THR A 13 -11.66 21.55 -13.43
C THR A 13 -11.18 21.44 -11.98
N ASP A 14 -11.74 20.49 -11.23
CA ASP A 14 -11.41 20.31 -9.81
C ASP A 14 -10.90 18.89 -9.54
N MET A 15 -9.89 18.75 -8.67
CA MET A 15 -9.51 17.45 -8.14
C MET A 15 -10.77 16.77 -7.58
N TYR A 16 -11.04 15.55 -8.05
CA TYR A 16 -12.19 14.80 -7.59
C TYR A 16 -11.85 14.07 -6.30
N LEU A 17 -12.47 14.51 -5.21
CA LEU A 17 -12.38 13.86 -3.90
C LEU A 17 -13.66 13.08 -3.64
N LYS A 18 -13.52 11.80 -3.33
CA LYS A 18 -14.66 10.94 -2.99
C LYS A 18 -14.24 9.88 -1.98
N THR A 19 -15.07 9.67 -0.97
CA THR A 19 -14.98 8.54 -0.05
C THR A 19 -15.94 7.45 -0.49
N LEU A 20 -15.46 6.21 -0.58
CA LEU A 20 -16.23 5.01 -0.87
C LEU A 20 -16.20 4.06 0.31
N ASP A 21 -17.29 3.33 0.49
CA ASP A 21 -17.40 2.27 1.48
C ASP A 21 -16.91 0.94 0.90
N ILE A 22 -16.02 0.26 1.63
CA ILE A 22 -15.54 -1.08 1.31
C ILE A 22 -16.15 -2.05 2.31
N HIS A 23 -17.10 -2.84 1.84
CA HIS A 23 -17.84 -3.80 2.66
C HIS A 23 -17.24 -5.20 2.53
N THR A 24 -17.03 -5.88 3.65
CA THR A 24 -16.59 -7.26 3.70
C THR A 24 -17.49 -8.08 4.62
N ALA A 25 -17.41 -9.41 4.55
CA ALA A 25 -18.09 -10.29 5.50
C ALA A 25 -17.40 -10.35 6.88
N TYR A 26 -16.25 -9.69 7.04
CA TYR A 26 -15.40 -9.80 8.23
C TYR A 26 -15.62 -8.66 9.22
N THR A 27 -16.31 -7.60 8.84
CA THR A 27 -16.56 -6.41 9.66
C THR A 27 -18.01 -5.96 9.54
N LEU A 28 -18.55 -5.36 10.60
CA LEU A 28 -19.90 -4.78 10.58
C LEU A 28 -19.91 -3.40 9.93
N GLU A 29 -18.89 -2.60 10.22
CA GLU A 29 -18.72 -1.28 9.64
C GLU A 29 -17.79 -1.36 8.44
N PRO A 30 -18.09 -0.64 7.35
CA PRO A 30 -17.24 -0.63 6.17
C PRO A 30 -15.93 0.11 6.42
N ALA A 31 -14.84 -0.37 5.81
CA ALA A 31 -13.64 0.44 5.65
C ALA A 31 -13.90 1.60 4.69
N LYS A 32 -13.12 2.67 4.79
CA LYS A 32 -13.27 3.86 3.93
C LYS A 32 -12.11 3.95 2.95
N LEU A 33 -12.44 4.15 1.68
CA LEU A 33 -11.48 4.41 0.61
C LEU A 33 -11.65 5.84 0.12
N ASP A 34 -10.69 6.70 0.48
CA ASP A 34 -10.64 8.07 0.02
C ASP A 34 -9.89 8.15 -1.31
N LEU A 35 -10.52 8.71 -2.33
CA LEU A 35 -9.97 8.87 -3.68
C LEU A 35 -9.55 10.32 -3.93
N TYR A 36 -8.34 10.50 -4.45
CA TYR A 36 -7.75 11.77 -4.87
C TYR A 36 -7.45 11.66 -6.36
N LEU A 37 -8.47 11.88 -7.20
CA LEU A 37 -8.36 11.75 -8.65
C LEU A 37 -8.05 13.12 -9.25
N LEU A 38 -6.93 13.21 -9.94
CA LEU A 38 -6.53 14.43 -10.65
C LEU A 38 -7.45 14.67 -11.83
N ASP A 39 -7.89 15.91 -12.01
CA ASP A 39 -8.64 16.30 -13.18
C ASP A 39 -7.78 16.16 -14.44
N LEU A 40 -8.42 15.66 -15.49
CA LEU A 40 -7.85 15.60 -16.83
C LEU A 40 -8.52 16.68 -17.65
N SER A 41 -7.83 17.83 -17.78
CA SER A 41 -8.23 18.84 -18.76
C SER A 41 -8.37 18.17 -20.13
N GLU A 42 -9.36 18.58 -20.93
CA GLU A 42 -9.54 18.12 -22.32
C GLU A 42 -8.25 18.25 -23.15
N LYS A 43 -7.35 19.17 -22.75
CA LYS A 43 -6.02 19.33 -23.36
C LYS A 43 -5.05 18.18 -23.01
N PHE A 44 -5.39 17.37 -22.03
CA PHE A 44 -4.63 16.20 -21.56
C PHE A 44 -5.42 14.90 -21.68
N ALA A 45 -6.53 14.92 -22.39
CA ALA A 45 -7.56 13.89 -22.44
C ALA A 45 -7.05 12.45 -22.72
N ASP A 46 -5.93 12.33 -23.40
CA ASP A 46 -5.36 11.01 -23.75
C ASP A 46 -4.41 10.45 -22.68
N ARG A 47 -4.40 11.01 -21.47
CA ARG A 47 -3.47 10.60 -20.42
C ARG A 47 -4.18 9.92 -19.27
N GLU A 48 -4.22 8.61 -19.30
CA GLU A 48 -4.40 7.81 -18.10
C GLU A 48 -3.21 8.02 -17.16
N ARG A 49 -3.45 7.92 -15.85
CA ARG A 49 -2.42 8.12 -14.82
C ARG A 49 -2.27 6.88 -13.98
N PRO A 50 -1.05 6.59 -13.50
CA PRO A 50 -0.86 5.55 -12.49
C PRO A 50 -1.53 5.96 -11.18
N LEU A 51 -1.81 4.97 -10.32
CA LEU A 51 -2.42 5.21 -9.01
C LEU A 51 -1.56 4.61 -7.88
N VAL A 52 -1.43 5.38 -6.79
CA VAL A 52 -0.84 4.91 -5.54
C VAL A 52 -1.95 4.75 -4.49
N LEU A 53 -2.22 3.51 -4.06
CA LEU A 53 -3.14 3.18 -2.98
C LEU A 53 -2.38 3.08 -1.67
N ILE A 54 -2.69 3.94 -0.71
CA ILE A 54 -1.96 4.13 0.53
C ILE A 54 -2.66 3.41 1.68
N CYS A 55 -1.91 2.60 2.41
CA CYS A 55 -2.29 1.94 3.66
C CYS A 55 -1.49 2.57 4.81
N PRO A 56 -2.07 3.49 5.59
CA PRO A 56 -1.38 4.10 6.73
C PRO A 56 -1.00 3.09 7.80
N GLY A 57 0.01 3.40 8.61
CA GLY A 57 0.35 2.64 9.82
C GLY A 57 -0.61 2.90 10.97
N GLY A 58 -0.20 2.47 12.17
CA GLY A 58 -0.97 2.62 13.41
C GLY A 58 -1.16 1.32 14.17
N ALA A 59 -0.22 0.36 14.00
CA ALA A 59 -0.16 -0.92 14.73
C ALA A 59 -1.45 -1.75 14.67
N TYR A 60 -2.28 -1.62 13.62
CA TYR A 60 -3.63 -2.19 13.53
C TYR A 60 -4.57 -1.76 14.67
N SER A 61 -4.26 -0.67 15.36
CA SER A 61 -5.09 -0.06 16.39
C SER A 61 -5.89 1.14 15.85
N TYR A 62 -5.31 1.84 14.89
CA TYR A 62 -5.89 2.97 14.15
C TYR A 62 -5.18 3.12 12.81
N THR A 63 -5.63 4.04 11.95
CA THR A 63 -4.91 4.49 10.75
C THR A 63 -4.35 5.89 10.97
N SER A 64 -3.05 6.08 10.69
CA SER A 64 -2.31 7.31 10.97
C SER A 64 -2.63 8.40 9.95
N ASP A 65 -3.23 9.52 10.37
CA ASP A 65 -3.52 10.67 9.50
C ASP A 65 -2.26 11.25 8.84
N ARG A 66 -1.09 11.13 9.49
CA ARG A 66 0.20 11.62 8.97
C ARG A 66 0.69 10.83 7.77
N GLU A 67 0.33 9.57 7.67
CA GLU A 67 0.69 8.63 6.60
C GLU A 67 -0.43 8.48 5.56
N ALA A 68 -1.49 9.26 5.68
CA ALA A 68 -2.68 9.25 4.83
C ALA A 68 -2.66 10.39 3.78
N GLU A 69 -3.51 11.41 3.98
CA GLU A 69 -3.67 12.52 3.04
C GLU A 69 -2.36 13.24 2.67
N PRO A 70 -1.42 13.56 3.61
CA PRO A 70 -0.18 14.23 3.23
C PRO A 70 0.64 13.44 2.19
N VAL A 71 0.63 12.10 2.30
CA VAL A 71 1.31 11.22 1.35
C VAL A 71 0.55 11.17 0.03
N ALA A 72 -0.79 11.08 0.07
CA ALA A 72 -1.64 11.13 -1.13
C ALA A 72 -1.39 12.41 -1.93
N LEU A 73 -1.37 13.57 -1.27
CA LEU A 73 -1.10 14.85 -1.90
C LEU A 73 0.32 14.95 -2.46
N ALA A 74 1.33 14.33 -1.81
CA ALA A 74 2.69 14.28 -2.34
C ALA A 74 2.76 13.51 -3.66
N PHE A 75 2.11 12.35 -3.78
CA PHE A 75 2.03 11.60 -5.04
C PHE A 75 1.16 12.33 -6.08
N SER A 76 0.06 12.97 -5.65
CA SER A 76 -0.78 13.77 -6.56
C SER A 76 0.01 14.93 -7.18
N ALA A 77 0.89 15.60 -6.41
CA ALA A 77 1.77 16.64 -6.93
C ALA A 77 2.79 16.12 -7.96
N MET A 78 3.08 14.81 -7.96
CA MET A 78 3.93 14.15 -8.95
C MET A 78 3.15 13.65 -10.17
N GLY A 79 1.83 13.86 -10.21
CA GLY A 79 0.98 13.47 -11.33
C GLY A 79 0.34 12.09 -11.21
N TYR A 80 0.38 11.46 -10.06
CA TYR A 80 -0.32 10.19 -9.80
C TYR A 80 -1.74 10.44 -9.29
N HIS A 81 -2.67 9.59 -9.63
CA HIS A 81 -3.86 9.44 -8.81
C HIS A 81 -3.44 8.84 -7.47
N ALA A 82 -4.14 9.19 -6.40
CA ALA A 82 -3.90 8.60 -5.10
C ALA A 82 -5.20 8.09 -4.47
N ALA A 83 -5.09 7.13 -3.60
CA ALA A 83 -6.17 6.69 -2.74
C ALA A 83 -5.63 6.35 -1.36
N VAL A 84 -6.47 6.50 -0.32
CA VAL A 84 -6.13 6.13 1.07
C VAL A 84 -7.15 5.14 1.56
N LEU A 85 -6.70 3.97 2.00
CA LEU A 85 -7.56 2.98 2.65
C LEU A 85 -7.48 3.11 4.17
N HIS A 86 -8.57 3.56 4.78
CA HIS A 86 -8.78 3.49 6.22
C HIS A 86 -9.35 2.11 6.55
N TYR A 87 -8.45 1.13 6.62
CA TYR A 87 -8.80 -0.27 6.85
C TYR A 87 -9.24 -0.53 8.29
N SER A 88 -9.99 -1.60 8.50
CA SER A 88 -10.48 -2.01 9.81
C SER A 88 -9.33 -2.41 10.73
N CYS A 89 -9.25 -1.72 11.87
CA CYS A 89 -8.32 -1.96 12.95
C CYS A 89 -8.96 -2.76 14.09
N ALA A 90 -8.22 -3.07 15.16
CA ALA A 90 -8.77 -3.73 16.33
C ALA A 90 -10.05 -3.02 16.81
N PRO A 91 -11.13 -3.76 17.14
CA PRO A 91 -11.19 -5.19 17.43
C PRO A 91 -11.28 -6.13 16.22
N ALA A 92 -11.36 -5.62 14.98
CA ALA A 92 -11.28 -6.46 13.79
C ALA A 92 -9.96 -7.25 13.76
N LYS A 93 -9.99 -8.44 13.17
CA LYS A 93 -8.84 -9.37 13.15
C LYS A 93 -8.56 -9.84 11.74
N PHE A 94 -7.36 -10.39 11.57
CA PHE A 94 -7.00 -11.08 10.33
C PHE A 94 -8.10 -12.10 9.95
N PRO A 95 -8.56 -12.10 8.69
CA PRO A 95 -8.00 -11.39 7.53
C PRO A 95 -8.75 -10.09 7.14
N ALA A 96 -9.56 -9.46 8.01
CA ALA A 96 -10.45 -8.35 7.67
C ALA A 96 -9.77 -7.27 6.81
N ALA A 97 -8.73 -6.62 7.32
CA ALA A 97 -8.00 -5.57 6.61
C ALA A 97 -7.41 -6.04 5.27
N LEU A 98 -6.92 -7.29 5.20
CA LEU A 98 -6.37 -7.87 3.97
C LEU A 98 -7.44 -8.02 2.88
N VAL A 99 -8.64 -8.46 3.26
CA VAL A 99 -9.78 -8.58 2.34
C VAL A 99 -10.24 -7.19 1.88
N GLU A 100 -10.30 -6.21 2.78
CA GLU A 100 -10.64 -4.83 2.45
C GLU A 100 -9.65 -4.21 1.46
N LEU A 101 -8.35 -4.46 1.64
CA LEU A 101 -7.32 -4.00 0.71
C LEU A 101 -7.46 -4.70 -0.65
N ALA A 102 -7.69 -6.01 -0.67
CA ALA A 102 -7.90 -6.77 -1.89
C ALA A 102 -9.12 -6.27 -2.68
N GLN A 103 -10.23 -6.00 -2.00
CA GLN A 103 -11.44 -5.42 -2.59
C GLN A 103 -11.21 -3.99 -3.09
N SER A 104 -10.42 -3.18 -2.37
CA SER A 104 -10.06 -1.83 -2.80
C SER A 104 -9.26 -1.83 -4.10
N VAL A 105 -8.25 -2.69 -4.22
CA VAL A 105 -7.48 -2.85 -5.46
C VAL A 105 -8.38 -3.33 -6.60
N ALA A 106 -9.26 -4.31 -6.35
CA ALA A 106 -10.18 -4.82 -7.35
C ALA A 106 -11.21 -3.77 -7.80
N LEU A 107 -11.72 -2.96 -6.87
CA LEU A 107 -12.63 -1.85 -7.18
C LEU A 107 -11.92 -0.82 -8.08
N ILE A 108 -10.72 -0.38 -7.72
CA ILE A 108 -9.93 0.57 -8.51
C ILE A 108 -9.68 -0.01 -9.90
N ARG A 109 -9.23 -1.27 -10.00
CA ARG A 109 -8.95 -1.94 -11.28
C ARG A 109 -10.19 -2.09 -12.16
N SER A 110 -11.36 -2.29 -11.56
CA SER A 110 -12.63 -2.35 -12.30
C SER A 110 -13.14 -0.99 -12.81
N ARG A 111 -12.57 0.10 -12.31
CA ARG A 111 -12.94 1.49 -12.63
C ARG A 111 -11.87 2.27 -13.39
N THR A 112 -10.85 1.60 -13.87
CA THR A 112 -9.71 2.26 -14.53
C THR A 112 -10.13 3.11 -15.72
N ALA A 113 -11.05 2.65 -16.54
CA ALA A 113 -11.58 3.42 -17.66
C ALA A 113 -12.37 4.67 -17.20
N ASP A 114 -13.22 4.53 -16.17
CA ASP A 114 -14.05 5.62 -15.65
C ASP A 114 -13.21 6.70 -14.94
N TRP A 115 -12.10 6.28 -14.32
CA TRP A 115 -11.24 7.14 -13.50
C TRP A 115 -9.92 7.51 -14.19
N HIS A 116 -9.76 7.12 -15.45
CA HIS A 116 -8.56 7.37 -16.24
C HIS A 116 -7.28 6.87 -15.56
N ILE A 117 -7.32 5.67 -15.02
CA ILE A 117 -6.21 5.01 -14.35
C ILE A 117 -5.57 4.01 -15.32
N LEU A 118 -4.23 3.96 -15.37
CA LEU A 118 -3.49 2.91 -16.05
C LEU A 118 -3.75 1.57 -15.35
N SER A 119 -4.31 0.61 -16.10
CA SER A 119 -4.86 -0.64 -15.54
C SER A 119 -3.81 -1.57 -14.94
N ASP A 120 -2.56 -1.39 -15.31
CA ASP A 120 -1.38 -2.17 -14.92
C ASP A 120 -0.35 -1.36 -14.10
N GLU A 121 -0.78 -0.20 -13.57
CA GLU A 121 0.04 0.68 -12.75
C GLU A 121 -0.67 1.09 -11.43
N ILE A 122 -1.19 0.10 -10.71
CA ILE A 122 -1.78 0.28 -9.36
C ILE A 122 -0.75 -0.19 -8.34
N THR A 123 -0.01 0.76 -7.77
CA THR A 123 0.99 0.50 -6.72
C THR A 123 0.35 0.60 -5.35
N VAL A 124 0.59 -0.38 -4.47
CA VAL A 124 0.14 -0.31 -3.08
C VAL A 124 1.28 0.20 -2.21
N CYS A 125 1.04 1.34 -1.55
CA CYS A 125 1.96 1.97 -0.62
C CYS A 125 1.52 1.68 0.81
N GLY A 126 2.44 1.25 1.68
CA GLY A 126 2.09 0.99 3.08
C GLY A 126 3.20 1.38 4.05
N PHE A 127 2.79 1.83 5.24
CA PHE A 127 3.69 2.27 6.30
C PHE A 127 3.50 1.42 7.55
N SER A 128 4.60 0.99 8.21
CA SER A 128 4.52 0.28 9.49
C SER A 128 3.57 -0.94 9.40
N ALA A 129 2.49 -0.97 10.18
CA ALA A 129 1.43 -1.97 10.10
C ALA A 129 0.70 -1.96 8.75
N GLY A 130 0.51 -0.79 8.11
CA GLY A 130 -0.01 -0.67 6.75
C GLY A 130 0.97 -1.21 5.71
N GLY A 131 2.28 -1.13 5.98
CA GLY A 131 3.33 -1.80 5.20
C GLY A 131 3.23 -3.31 5.28
N HIS A 132 2.93 -3.83 6.47
CA HIS A 132 2.63 -5.26 6.65
C HIS A 132 1.39 -5.67 5.83
N LEU A 133 0.33 -4.88 5.90
CA LEU A 133 -0.90 -5.13 5.15
C LEU A 133 -0.65 -5.17 3.64
N ALA A 134 0.10 -4.19 3.10
CA ALA A 134 0.48 -4.13 1.70
C ALA A 134 1.35 -5.34 1.29
N ALA A 135 2.32 -5.71 2.11
CA ALA A 135 3.18 -6.85 1.88
C ALA A 135 2.42 -8.19 1.96
N CYS A 136 1.44 -8.32 2.87
CA CYS A 136 0.52 -9.46 2.92
C CYS A 136 -0.27 -9.59 1.61
N LEU A 137 -0.78 -8.49 1.05
CA LEU A 137 -1.44 -8.55 -0.26
C LEU A 137 -0.46 -9.03 -1.33
N GLY A 138 0.77 -8.53 -1.34
CA GLY A 138 1.83 -8.98 -2.25
C GLY A 138 2.10 -10.49 -2.18
N ALA A 139 2.06 -11.07 -0.97
CA ALA A 139 2.26 -12.49 -0.76
C ALA A 139 1.02 -13.35 -1.11
N TYR A 140 -0.18 -12.81 -0.90
CA TYR A 140 -1.40 -13.62 -0.93
C TYR A 140 -2.37 -13.32 -2.08
N TRP A 141 -2.13 -12.33 -2.94
CA TRP A 141 -3.07 -11.94 -4.01
C TRP A 141 -3.51 -13.09 -4.91
N LYS A 142 -2.66 -14.10 -5.10
CA LYS A 142 -2.92 -15.28 -5.94
C LYS A 142 -3.35 -16.50 -5.14
N SER A 143 -3.31 -16.46 -3.80
CA SER A 143 -3.60 -17.60 -2.95
C SER A 143 -5.07 -18.05 -3.04
N PRO A 144 -5.36 -19.36 -2.92
CA PRO A 144 -6.74 -19.84 -2.84
C PRO A 144 -7.49 -19.23 -1.65
N PHE A 145 -6.81 -19.08 -0.53
CA PHE A 145 -7.34 -18.48 0.69
C PHE A 145 -7.90 -17.06 0.44
N LEU A 146 -7.11 -16.15 -0.16
CA LEU A 146 -7.57 -14.77 -0.36
C LEU A 146 -8.63 -14.68 -1.45
N LYS A 147 -8.56 -15.51 -2.50
CA LYS A 147 -9.62 -15.59 -3.52
C LYS A 147 -10.97 -15.97 -2.93
N GLU A 148 -10.99 -16.94 -2.04
CA GLU A 148 -12.20 -17.37 -1.34
C GLU A 148 -12.67 -16.29 -0.36
N ALA A 149 -11.77 -15.74 0.47
CA ALA A 149 -12.10 -14.75 1.48
C ALA A 149 -12.63 -13.43 0.89
N ALA A 150 -12.10 -13.00 -0.25
CA ALA A 150 -12.50 -11.76 -0.92
C ALA A 150 -13.62 -11.97 -1.95
N GLU A 151 -13.92 -13.23 -2.33
CA GLU A 151 -14.85 -13.61 -3.40
C GLU A 151 -14.50 -12.95 -4.75
N LEU A 152 -13.19 -12.85 -5.05
CA LEU A 152 -12.66 -12.15 -6.21
C LEU A 152 -11.64 -13.00 -6.99
N PRO A 153 -11.58 -12.83 -8.33
CA PRO A 153 -10.50 -13.42 -9.11
C PRO A 153 -9.15 -12.76 -8.77
N ALA A 154 -8.10 -13.57 -8.68
CA ALA A 154 -6.75 -13.11 -8.31
C ALA A 154 -6.25 -11.92 -9.15
N ALA A 155 -6.50 -11.93 -10.46
CA ALA A 155 -6.05 -10.88 -11.36
C ALA A 155 -6.55 -9.47 -10.99
N LEU A 156 -7.72 -9.37 -10.36
CA LEU A 156 -8.26 -8.08 -9.90
C LEU A 156 -7.60 -7.58 -8.62
N MET A 157 -7.07 -8.48 -7.78
CA MET A 157 -6.47 -8.16 -6.48
C MET A 157 -4.97 -7.91 -6.55
N LYS A 158 -4.33 -8.20 -7.71
CA LYS A 158 -2.89 -8.12 -7.86
C LYS A 158 -2.41 -6.67 -7.74
N PRO A 159 -1.50 -6.32 -6.80
CA PRO A 159 -0.78 -5.06 -6.87
C PRO A 159 0.29 -5.12 -7.96
N ASP A 160 0.47 -4.04 -8.74
CA ASP A 160 1.45 -4.01 -9.81
C ASP A 160 2.85 -3.65 -9.30
N GLY A 161 2.93 -3.05 -8.11
CA GLY A 161 4.15 -2.78 -7.36
C GLY A 161 3.85 -2.52 -5.89
N LEU A 162 4.86 -2.62 -5.04
CA LEU A 162 4.76 -2.26 -3.62
C LEU A 162 5.72 -1.12 -3.27
N LEU A 163 5.27 -0.21 -2.42
CA LEU A 163 6.05 0.88 -1.87
C LEU A 163 5.91 0.81 -0.34
N LEU A 164 6.98 0.42 0.36
CA LEU A 164 6.91 0.08 1.78
C LEU A 164 7.83 1.01 2.59
N GLY A 165 7.26 1.73 3.55
CA GLY A 165 7.98 2.55 4.52
C GLY A 165 8.07 1.85 5.87
N TYR A 166 9.28 1.60 6.38
CA TYR A 166 9.54 0.99 7.70
C TYR A 166 8.52 -0.09 8.10
N PRO A 167 8.25 -1.08 7.22
CA PRO A 167 7.13 -2.00 7.39
C PRO A 167 7.37 -2.98 8.54
N VAL A 168 6.31 -3.36 9.25
CA VAL A 168 6.27 -4.64 9.97
C VAL A 168 6.26 -5.74 8.92
N ILE A 169 7.01 -6.82 9.11
CA ILE A 169 7.11 -7.95 8.17
C ILE A 169 6.93 -9.28 8.90
N THR A 170 7.64 -9.47 10.02
CA THR A 170 7.66 -10.75 10.73
C THR A 170 6.82 -10.74 12.00
N ALA A 171 6.19 -11.86 12.31
CA ALA A 171 5.65 -12.16 13.62
C ALA A 171 6.64 -13.01 14.47
N GLY A 172 7.89 -13.18 13.99
CA GLY A 172 8.97 -13.92 14.67
C GLY A 172 9.69 -13.12 15.74
N GLY A 173 11.00 -13.36 15.90
CA GLY A 173 11.82 -12.80 16.98
C GLY A 173 12.02 -11.28 16.93
N HIS A 174 11.81 -10.64 15.79
CA HIS A 174 11.93 -9.20 15.59
C HIS A 174 10.58 -8.53 15.35
N CYS A 175 9.48 -9.15 15.78
CA CYS A 175 8.14 -8.62 15.52
C CYS A 175 7.87 -7.31 16.28
N HIS A 176 7.08 -6.44 15.69
CA HIS A 176 6.41 -5.38 16.43
C HIS A 176 5.19 -5.99 17.15
N ARG A 177 5.37 -6.29 18.43
CA ARG A 177 4.44 -7.12 19.22
C ARG A 177 3.02 -6.57 19.21
N GLU A 178 2.87 -5.26 19.43
CA GLU A 178 1.56 -4.60 19.45
C GLU A 178 0.79 -4.79 18.14
N SER A 179 1.46 -4.66 16.98
CA SER A 179 0.83 -4.91 15.67
C SER A 179 0.30 -6.35 15.56
N ILE A 180 1.08 -7.33 16.00
CA ILE A 180 0.70 -8.75 15.92
C ILE A 180 -0.45 -9.08 16.89
N GLU A 181 -0.41 -8.52 18.11
CA GLU A 181 -1.49 -8.68 19.09
C GLU A 181 -2.81 -8.03 18.61
N ASN A 182 -2.74 -6.83 18.03
CA ASN A 182 -3.91 -6.17 17.46
C ASN A 182 -4.47 -6.91 16.26
N LEU A 183 -3.61 -7.41 15.37
CA LEU A 183 -3.99 -8.15 14.17
C LEU A 183 -4.61 -9.51 14.48
N LEU A 184 -4.02 -10.28 15.38
CA LEU A 184 -4.40 -11.67 15.65
C LEU A 184 -5.28 -11.84 16.90
N GLY A 185 -5.26 -10.91 17.83
CA GLY A 185 -5.99 -10.98 19.08
C GLY A 185 -5.59 -12.21 19.90
N ARG A 186 -6.57 -13.05 20.28
CA ARG A 186 -6.32 -14.28 21.07
C ARG A 186 -5.42 -15.29 20.37
N LYS A 187 -5.21 -15.18 19.07
CA LYS A 187 -4.33 -16.05 18.28
C LYS A 187 -2.91 -15.50 18.13
N ALA A 188 -2.57 -14.41 18.83
CA ALA A 188 -1.25 -13.78 18.72
C ALA A 188 -0.07 -14.68 19.14
N GLU A 189 -0.32 -15.68 19.98
CA GLU A 189 0.68 -16.68 20.39
C GLU A 189 0.55 -18.01 19.63
N ASP A 190 -0.42 -18.15 18.73
CA ASP A 190 -0.59 -19.32 17.88
C ASP A 190 0.51 -19.39 16.82
N PRO A 191 1.37 -20.43 16.82
CA PRO A 191 2.49 -20.52 15.89
C PRO A 191 2.07 -20.55 14.41
N GLU A 192 0.93 -21.20 14.10
CA GLU A 192 0.41 -21.27 12.74
C GLU A 192 -0.04 -19.88 12.25
N MET A 193 -0.76 -19.15 13.09
CA MET A 193 -1.19 -17.79 12.74
C MET A 193 -0.01 -16.83 12.62
N ARG A 194 0.99 -16.95 13.50
CA ARG A 194 2.22 -16.16 13.39
C ARG A 194 3.00 -16.50 12.11
N ASP A 195 3.01 -17.76 11.70
CA ASP A 195 3.61 -18.16 10.43
C ASP A 195 2.89 -17.49 9.24
N ILE A 196 1.56 -17.59 9.20
CA ILE A 196 0.73 -16.99 8.14
C ILE A 196 0.97 -15.49 8.00
N VAL A 197 1.13 -14.75 9.09
CA VAL A 197 1.35 -13.30 9.05
C VAL A 197 2.83 -12.89 9.04
N SER A 198 3.77 -13.83 8.93
CA SER A 198 5.19 -13.58 8.72
C SER A 198 5.46 -13.55 7.22
N VAL A 199 5.37 -12.35 6.61
CA VAL A 199 5.36 -12.16 5.15
C VAL A 199 6.60 -12.74 4.48
N GLU A 200 7.77 -12.61 5.10
CA GLU A 200 9.04 -13.11 4.59
C GLU A 200 9.04 -14.60 4.26
N LYS A 201 8.13 -15.37 4.87
CA LYS A 201 8.00 -16.81 4.65
C LYS A 201 7.12 -17.17 3.43
N HIS A 202 6.40 -16.19 2.92
CA HIS A 202 5.40 -16.37 1.86
C HIS A 202 5.74 -15.60 0.57
N VAL A 203 6.95 -15.05 0.48
CA VAL A 203 7.48 -14.44 -0.74
C VAL A 203 7.73 -15.54 -1.77
N THR A 204 7.14 -15.37 -2.95
CA THR A 204 7.29 -16.29 -4.09
C THR A 204 7.68 -15.52 -5.34
N GLY A 205 7.95 -16.19 -6.46
CA GLY A 205 8.23 -15.55 -7.75
C GLY A 205 7.07 -14.70 -8.31
N ASP A 206 5.90 -14.74 -7.69
CA ASP A 206 4.74 -13.88 -8.03
C ASP A 206 4.63 -12.62 -7.15
N PHE A 207 5.57 -12.44 -6.18
CA PHE A 207 5.59 -11.25 -5.31
C PHE A 207 5.93 -10.01 -6.15
N PRO A 208 5.29 -8.84 -5.95
CA PRO A 208 5.54 -7.66 -6.75
C PRO A 208 6.95 -7.07 -6.54
N GLU A 209 7.50 -6.44 -7.58
CA GLU A 209 8.67 -5.56 -7.39
C GLU A 209 8.37 -4.52 -6.31
N THR A 210 9.39 -4.23 -5.49
CA THR A 210 9.18 -3.42 -4.28
C THR A 210 10.21 -2.31 -4.15
N PHE A 211 9.72 -1.09 -3.91
CA PHE A 211 10.51 -0.02 -3.30
C PHE A 211 10.33 -0.08 -1.79
N LEU A 212 11.43 -0.21 -1.07
CA LEU A 212 11.44 -0.36 0.38
C LEU A 212 12.34 0.71 0.99
N TRP A 213 11.90 1.32 2.10
CA TRP A 213 12.77 2.21 2.86
C TRP A 213 12.51 2.10 4.36
N GLY A 214 13.50 2.49 5.14
CA GLY A 214 13.42 2.52 6.60
C GLY A 214 14.66 3.15 7.19
N THR A 215 14.73 3.21 8.51
CA THR A 215 15.88 3.73 9.25
C THR A 215 16.54 2.63 10.09
N PHE A 216 17.86 2.68 10.22
CA PHE A 216 18.62 1.64 10.92
C PHE A 216 18.34 1.62 12.43
N ASP A 217 18.16 2.81 13.01
CA ASP A 217 17.94 3.00 14.44
C ASP A 217 16.45 3.19 14.82
N ASP A 218 15.52 2.70 13.97
CA ASP A 218 14.11 2.64 14.28
C ASP A 218 13.87 1.91 15.61
N GLY A 219 13.37 2.65 16.61
CA GLY A 219 13.17 2.14 17.96
C GLY A 219 11.87 1.33 18.17
N SER A 220 11.00 1.27 17.15
CA SER A 220 9.69 0.58 17.24
C SER A 220 9.65 -0.68 16.39
N VAL A 221 9.96 -0.57 15.10
CA VAL A 221 10.03 -1.70 14.17
C VAL A 221 11.48 -1.97 13.82
N PRO A 222 12.08 -3.01 14.39
CA PRO A 222 13.49 -3.31 14.15
C PRO A 222 13.81 -3.46 12.66
N VAL A 223 14.96 -2.91 12.22
CA VAL A 223 15.43 -2.94 10.83
C VAL A 223 15.45 -4.36 10.25
N GLN A 224 15.54 -5.38 11.07
CA GLN A 224 15.48 -6.79 10.70
C GLN A 224 14.20 -7.14 9.94
N ASN A 225 13.08 -6.44 10.17
CA ASN A 225 11.86 -6.63 9.37
C ASN A 225 12.14 -6.37 7.89
N SER A 226 12.72 -5.23 7.54
CA SER A 226 13.10 -4.89 6.18
C SER A 226 14.15 -5.86 5.60
N LEU A 227 15.16 -6.22 6.40
CA LEU A 227 16.23 -7.13 5.96
C LEU A 227 15.70 -8.55 5.67
N LEU A 228 14.75 -9.05 6.46
CA LEU A 228 14.11 -10.35 6.23
C LEU A 228 13.33 -10.35 4.91
N LEU A 229 12.57 -9.27 4.63
CA LEU A 229 11.84 -9.15 3.36
C LEU A 229 12.80 -9.10 2.16
N VAL A 230 13.85 -8.25 2.24
CA VAL A 230 14.85 -8.14 1.17
C VAL A 230 15.53 -9.47 0.90
N SER A 231 15.89 -10.23 1.95
CA SER A 231 16.49 -11.56 1.80
C SER A 231 15.53 -12.53 1.11
N ALA A 232 14.26 -12.57 1.53
CA ALA A 232 13.27 -13.45 0.93
C ALA A 232 12.99 -13.08 -0.54
N MET A 233 12.95 -11.79 -0.89
CA MET A 233 12.81 -11.32 -2.27
C MET A 233 14.02 -11.70 -3.13
N ALA A 234 15.23 -11.56 -2.59
CA ALA A 234 16.46 -11.95 -3.28
C ALA A 234 16.48 -13.47 -3.57
N ASP A 235 16.08 -14.29 -2.60
CA ASP A 235 15.98 -15.75 -2.76
C ASP A 235 14.92 -16.13 -3.81
N ALA A 236 13.83 -15.36 -3.92
CA ALA A 236 12.78 -15.53 -4.92
C ALA A 236 13.13 -14.92 -6.29
N GLY A 237 14.23 -14.19 -6.42
CA GLY A 237 14.65 -13.51 -7.65
C GLY A 237 13.80 -12.27 -7.99
N ILE A 238 13.17 -11.65 -7.00
CA ILE A 238 12.31 -10.48 -7.19
C ILE A 238 13.12 -9.19 -6.92
N PRO A 239 13.14 -8.22 -7.85
CA PRO A 239 13.83 -6.95 -7.66
C PRO A 239 13.27 -6.15 -6.46
N CYS A 240 14.20 -5.60 -5.65
CA CYS A 240 13.87 -4.71 -4.54
C CYS A 240 14.82 -3.50 -4.55
N ALA A 241 14.25 -2.29 -4.63
CA ALA A 241 14.99 -1.05 -4.42
C ALA A 241 14.94 -0.70 -2.92
N TYR A 242 15.95 -1.07 -2.15
CA TYR A 242 15.99 -0.84 -0.71
C TYR A 242 16.86 0.38 -0.35
N HIS A 243 16.26 1.33 0.37
CA HIS A 243 16.89 2.55 0.88
C HIS A 243 16.91 2.53 2.42
N LEU A 244 18.06 2.25 2.99
CA LEU A 244 18.27 2.24 4.44
C LEU A 244 18.99 3.51 4.85
N PHE A 245 18.28 4.38 5.59
CA PHE A 245 18.84 5.58 6.19
C PHE A 245 19.46 5.25 7.56
N ALA A 246 20.58 5.92 7.89
CA ALA A 246 21.28 5.61 9.13
C ALA A 246 20.45 5.97 10.38
N HIS A 247 19.73 7.09 10.33
CA HIS A 247 19.04 7.65 11.50
C HIS A 247 17.61 8.08 11.18
N GLY A 248 16.69 7.85 12.11
CA GLY A 248 15.34 8.35 12.08
C GLY A 248 14.39 7.58 12.98
N ALA A 249 13.46 8.30 13.61
CA ALA A 249 12.43 7.69 14.42
C ALA A 249 11.44 6.89 13.56
N HIS A 250 10.71 5.96 14.18
CA HIS A 250 9.60 5.29 13.52
C HIS A 250 8.47 6.24 13.12
N GLY A 251 7.80 5.98 12.02
CA GLY A 251 6.60 6.74 11.64
C GLY A 251 6.89 8.13 11.08
N LEU A 252 7.98 8.34 10.37
CA LEU A 252 8.36 9.63 9.79
C LEU A 252 7.41 10.12 8.69
N ALA A 253 6.66 9.23 8.04
CA ALA A 253 5.81 9.57 6.90
C ALA A 253 6.62 10.31 5.81
N LEU A 254 6.35 11.59 5.54
CA LEU A 254 7.13 12.35 4.56
C LEU A 254 8.53 12.76 5.08
N GLY A 255 8.77 12.72 6.40
CA GLY A 255 10.02 13.11 7.01
C GLY A 255 10.29 14.62 7.01
N ASP A 256 9.29 15.44 6.68
CA ASP A 256 9.39 16.90 6.66
C ASP A 256 8.27 17.57 7.48
N TRP A 257 8.22 18.90 7.47
CA TRP A 257 7.29 19.71 8.26
C TRP A 257 5.80 19.38 8.02
N ARG A 258 5.43 18.83 6.85
CA ARG A 258 4.05 18.46 6.52
C ARG A 258 3.52 17.32 7.39
N THR A 259 4.42 16.50 7.91
CA THR A 259 4.09 15.35 8.75
C THR A 259 4.81 15.39 10.10
N GLU A 260 5.39 16.54 10.48
CA GLU A 260 5.96 16.75 11.80
C GLU A 260 4.88 16.66 12.89
N SER A 261 5.24 16.03 14.01
CA SER A 261 4.36 15.91 15.18
C SER A 261 5.07 16.55 16.39
N SER A 262 4.37 17.43 17.06
CA SER A 262 4.87 18.12 18.26
C SER A 262 5.27 17.19 19.42
N ARG A 263 4.94 15.90 19.35
CA ARG A 263 5.16 14.94 20.43
C ARG A 263 6.32 13.97 20.22
N THR A 264 6.57 13.50 18.98
CA THR A 264 7.49 12.37 18.77
C THR A 264 8.23 12.38 17.44
N HIS A 265 7.85 13.20 16.46
CA HIS A 265 8.40 13.12 15.12
C HIS A 265 8.93 14.48 14.68
N ALA A 266 10.23 14.62 14.82
CA ALA A 266 10.96 15.75 14.24
C ALA A 266 11.11 15.53 12.72
N THR A 267 11.41 16.60 12.00
CA THR A 267 11.79 16.50 10.59
C THR A 267 13.09 15.70 10.45
N ALA A 268 13.16 14.89 9.40
CA ALA A 268 14.33 14.10 9.03
C ALA A 268 14.67 14.35 7.55
N PRO A 269 15.38 15.47 7.23
CA PRO A 269 15.63 15.88 5.84
C PRO A 269 16.34 14.81 5.01
N GLU A 270 17.22 14.01 5.64
CA GLU A 270 17.93 12.91 4.97
C GLU A 270 16.95 11.79 4.53
N VAL A 271 15.87 11.60 5.30
CA VAL A 271 14.85 10.60 4.99
C VAL A 271 13.83 11.14 3.99
N SER A 272 13.51 12.43 4.03
CA SER A 272 12.47 13.04 3.17
C SER A 272 12.73 12.87 1.66
N VAL A 273 13.95 12.53 1.27
CA VAL A 273 14.32 12.22 -0.13
C VAL A 273 13.70 10.93 -0.65
N TRP A 274 13.07 10.11 0.21
CA TRP A 274 12.45 8.86 -0.24
C TRP A 274 11.33 9.10 -1.27
N ILE A 275 10.58 10.22 -1.18
CA ILE A 275 9.52 10.56 -2.14
C ILE A 275 10.05 10.71 -3.58
N PRO A 276 11.05 11.57 -3.88
CA PRO A 276 11.60 11.64 -5.23
C PRO A 276 12.30 10.34 -5.66
N LEU A 277 12.90 9.57 -4.75
CA LEU A 277 13.46 8.26 -5.07
C LEU A 277 12.36 7.27 -5.48
N ALA A 278 11.24 7.25 -4.75
CA ALA A 278 10.08 6.44 -5.10
C ALA A 278 9.49 6.84 -6.46
N GLY A 279 9.40 8.14 -6.76
CA GLY A 279 8.98 8.63 -8.07
C GLY A 279 9.87 8.13 -9.20
N THR A 280 11.19 8.19 -9.03
CA THR A 280 12.16 7.67 -10.00
C THR A 280 12.00 6.16 -10.20
N TRP A 281 11.79 5.42 -9.12
CA TRP A 281 11.55 3.96 -9.19
C TRP A 281 10.26 3.64 -9.94
N LEU A 282 9.16 4.31 -9.62
CA LEU A 282 7.87 4.13 -10.30
C LEU A 282 7.97 4.40 -11.81
N GLU A 283 8.67 5.47 -12.23
CA GLU A 283 8.89 5.78 -13.64
C GLU A 283 9.79 4.73 -14.34
N SER A 284 10.75 4.15 -13.63
CA SER A 284 11.64 3.12 -14.19
C SER A 284 10.92 1.80 -14.41
N SER A 285 10.02 1.42 -13.49
CA SER A 285 9.21 0.21 -13.60
C SER A 285 8.24 0.28 -14.78
N ARG A 286 7.66 1.46 -15.07
CA ARG A 286 6.83 1.71 -16.27
C ARG A 286 7.60 1.41 -17.57
N LYS A 287 8.79 1.98 -17.72
CA LYS A 287 9.62 1.81 -18.93
C LYS A 287 10.02 0.36 -19.18
N ASN A 288 10.25 -0.42 -18.14
CA ASN A 288 10.57 -1.84 -18.26
C ASN A 288 9.36 -2.67 -18.73
N GLY A 289 8.15 -2.32 -18.27
CA GLY A 289 6.91 -2.95 -18.74
C GLY A 289 6.65 -2.73 -20.23
N GLU A 290 6.86 -1.51 -20.75
CA GLU A 290 6.73 -1.20 -22.18
C GLU A 290 7.70 -1.99 -23.07
N ASN A 291 8.95 -2.21 -22.61
CA ASN A 291 9.95 -2.97 -23.35
C ASN A 291 9.66 -4.47 -23.41
N HIS A 292 8.96 -5.03 -22.43
CA HIS A 292 8.55 -6.45 -22.47
C HIS A 292 7.29 -6.68 -23.32
N GLY A 293 6.46 -5.65 -23.55
CA GLY A 293 5.26 -5.72 -24.39
C GLY A 293 5.53 -5.66 -25.91
N VAL A 294 6.70 -5.20 -26.34
CA VAL A 294 7.04 -5.01 -27.78
C VAL A 294 7.58 -6.28 -28.47
N SER A 295 7.87 -7.35 -27.71
CA SER A 295 8.52 -8.57 -28.25
C SER A 295 7.57 -9.55 -28.98
N HIS A 296 6.27 -9.31 -29.10
CA HIS A 296 5.31 -10.23 -29.71
C HIS A 296 4.51 -9.67 -30.91
N ARG A 297 5.01 -8.63 -31.58
CA ARG A 297 4.45 -8.24 -32.89
C ARG A 297 5.57 -8.24 -33.96
N LYS A 298 5.93 -9.43 -34.41
CA LYS A 298 6.51 -9.66 -35.74
C LYS A 298 5.88 -10.90 -36.35
#